data_b85526c1864683c32497638651889859
#
_entry.id   b85526c1864683c32497638651889859
#
_cell.length_a   1.000
_cell.length_b   1.000
_cell.length_c   1.000
_cell.angle_alpha   90.00
_cell.angle_beta   90.00
_cell.angle_gamma   90.00
#
_symmetry.space_group_name_H-M   'P 1'
#
loop_
_entity.id
_entity.type
_entity.pdbx_description
1 polymer ?
#
loop_
_entity_poly.entity_id
_entity_poly.type
_entity_poly.pdbx_seq_one_letter_code
_entity_poly.pdbx_strand_id
1 'polypeptide(L)'
;MNSTPRLFSYLLLVSILYFLNQCQPKKESSTITKNSCHCNDLVYDELYNYFFIEERTSPYTGKCLEYYESGEISLEKNFIDGKMHGNMLRFRKNGIRKSLVEFKLNFIDGKAIFYNLQGEDSVTQQYKRGKLVSNGH
;
A
#
# COMPACT_ATOMS: atom_id res chain seq x y z
N MET A 1 -15.51 -66.77 15.63
CA MET A 1 -14.17 -66.84 15.09
C MET A 1 -14.02 -65.71 14.10
N ASN A 2 -13.16 -64.75 14.41
CA ASN A 2 -12.52 -63.70 13.56
C ASN A 2 -13.42 -62.66 12.88
N SER A 3 -13.68 -61.58 13.58
CA SER A 3 -14.15 -60.33 12.98
C SER A 3 -13.41 -59.11 13.59
N THR A 4 -12.16 -58.87 13.17
CA THR A 4 -11.44 -57.62 13.51
C THR A 4 -10.50 -57.14 12.43
N PRO A 5 -10.93 -56.90 11.18
CA PRO A 5 -10.13 -56.02 10.32
C PRO A 5 -10.82 -54.69 9.93
N ARG A 6 -12.10 -54.48 10.28
CA ARG A 6 -12.83 -53.30 9.80
C ARG A 6 -12.62 -52.04 10.64
N LEU A 7 -12.28 -52.16 11.91
CA LEU A 7 -12.05 -51.00 12.79
C LEU A 7 -10.70 -50.31 12.53
N PHE A 8 -9.66 -51.07 12.18
CA PHE A 8 -8.33 -50.49 11.87
C PHE A 8 -8.32 -49.64 10.58
N SER A 9 -9.13 -50.06 9.58
CA SER A 9 -9.25 -49.32 8.33
C SER A 9 -9.98 -47.98 8.51
N TYR A 10 -10.94 -47.91 9.38
CA TYR A 10 -11.66 -46.66 9.70
C TYR A 10 -10.82 -45.65 10.47
N LEU A 11 -10.00 -46.10 11.41
CA LEU A 11 -9.08 -45.25 12.16
C LEU A 11 -7.97 -44.64 11.28
N LEU A 12 -7.46 -45.42 10.31
CA LEU A 12 -6.49 -44.94 9.35
C LEU A 12 -7.07 -43.89 8.39
N LEU A 13 -8.30 -44.07 7.92
CA LEU A 13 -8.99 -43.10 7.06
C LEU A 13 -9.31 -41.80 7.78
N VAL A 14 -9.73 -41.86 9.05
CA VAL A 14 -10.02 -40.67 9.87
C VAL A 14 -8.74 -39.89 10.17
N SER A 15 -7.60 -40.57 10.39
CA SER A 15 -6.32 -39.89 10.63
C SER A 15 -5.80 -39.20 9.38
N ILE A 16 -5.97 -39.77 8.18
CA ILE A 16 -5.59 -39.16 6.91
C ILE A 16 -6.44 -37.92 6.59
N LEU A 17 -7.73 -37.95 6.89
CA LEU A 17 -8.62 -36.80 6.75
C LEU A 17 -8.28 -35.67 7.73
N TYR A 18 -7.75 -35.98 8.93
CA TYR A 18 -7.31 -34.97 9.90
C TYR A 18 -6.02 -34.25 9.46
N PHE A 19 -5.12 -34.97 8.79
CA PHE A 19 -3.86 -34.36 8.27
C PHE A 19 -4.07 -33.49 7.03
N LEU A 20 -5.13 -33.73 6.24
CA LEU A 20 -5.45 -32.92 5.06
C LEU A 20 -6.08 -31.56 5.41
N ASN A 21 -6.52 -31.37 6.67
CA ASN A 21 -7.13 -30.12 7.12
C ASN A 21 -6.16 -29.12 7.78
N GLN A 22 -4.84 -29.43 7.85
CA GLN A 22 -3.88 -28.60 8.58
C GLN A 22 -2.97 -27.74 7.70
N CYS A 23 -3.16 -27.70 6.38
CA CYS A 23 -2.42 -26.77 5.52
C CYS A 23 -3.37 -25.97 4.63
N GLN A 24 -4.18 -25.16 5.25
CA GLN A 24 -4.70 -23.97 4.56
C GLN A 24 -3.67 -22.86 4.77
N PRO A 25 -2.99 -22.36 3.71
CA PRO A 25 -2.24 -21.12 3.83
C PRO A 25 -3.27 -20.05 4.21
N LYS A 26 -3.10 -19.48 5.40
CA LYS A 26 -3.83 -18.30 5.84
C LYS A 26 -3.57 -17.23 4.78
N LYS A 27 -4.50 -17.07 3.84
CA LYS A 27 -4.57 -15.92 2.98
C LYS A 27 -4.85 -14.77 3.92
N GLU A 28 -3.82 -14.09 4.39
CA GLU A 28 -3.98 -12.75 4.94
C GLU A 28 -4.60 -11.93 3.82
N SER A 29 -5.91 -11.81 3.89
CA SER A 29 -6.66 -10.78 3.21
C SER A 29 -6.20 -9.47 3.82
N SER A 30 -5.12 -8.91 3.26
CA SER A 30 -4.92 -7.49 3.39
C SER A 30 -6.21 -6.86 2.90
N THR A 31 -6.93 -6.22 3.78
CA THR A 31 -8.14 -5.46 3.47
C THR A 31 -7.67 -4.28 2.61
N ILE A 32 -7.47 -4.55 1.32
CA ILE A 32 -7.29 -3.51 0.31
C ILE A 32 -8.61 -2.78 0.31
N THR A 33 -8.63 -1.59 0.90
CA THR A 33 -9.78 -0.68 0.80
C THR A 33 -10.09 -0.55 -0.70
N LYS A 34 -11.34 -0.59 -1.06
CA LYS A 34 -11.92 -0.76 -2.40
C LYS A 34 -11.34 0.14 -3.51
N ASN A 35 -10.42 1.08 -3.17
CA ASN A 35 -9.78 2.05 -4.05
C ASN A 35 -8.27 2.20 -3.76
N SER A 36 -7.55 1.11 -3.53
CA SER A 36 -6.09 1.14 -3.40
C SER A 36 -5.43 0.12 -4.33
N CYS A 37 -4.26 0.49 -4.89
CA CYS A 37 -3.44 -0.36 -5.74
C CYS A 37 -1.98 -0.32 -5.30
N HIS A 38 -1.12 -1.13 -5.91
CA HIS A 38 0.31 -0.96 -5.82
C HIS A 38 0.74 0.21 -6.71
N CYS A 39 1.69 1.05 -6.27
CA CYS A 39 2.11 2.20 -7.11
C CYS A 39 2.75 1.78 -8.43
N ASN A 40 3.30 0.57 -8.51
CA ASN A 40 3.87 0.01 -9.74
C ASN A 40 2.80 -0.37 -10.79
N ASP A 41 1.53 -0.51 -10.37
CA ASP A 41 0.42 -0.80 -11.28
C ASP A 41 -0.06 0.45 -12.03
N LEU A 42 0.43 1.63 -11.61
CA LEU A 42 0.06 2.89 -12.23
C LEU A 42 0.98 3.22 -13.41
N VAL A 43 0.39 3.51 -14.54
CA VAL A 43 1.07 4.00 -15.73
C VAL A 43 0.87 5.51 -15.85
N TYR A 44 1.97 6.25 -15.94
CA TYR A 44 1.92 7.69 -16.18
C TYR A 44 1.96 7.96 -17.69
N ASP A 45 1.00 8.75 -18.16
CA ASP A 45 0.95 9.24 -19.54
C ASP A 45 1.38 10.71 -19.58
N GLU A 46 2.56 10.97 -20.18
CA GLU A 46 3.14 12.30 -20.24
C GLU A 46 2.32 13.26 -21.12
N LEU A 47 1.70 12.76 -22.18
CA LEU A 47 0.91 13.57 -23.12
C LEU A 47 -0.32 14.17 -22.45
N TYR A 48 -1.03 13.36 -21.64
CA TYR A 48 -2.23 13.79 -20.93
C TYR A 48 -1.93 14.28 -19.51
N ASN A 49 -0.73 14.01 -19.00
CA ASN A 49 -0.33 14.30 -17.60
C ASN A 49 -1.26 13.63 -16.58
N TYR A 50 -1.61 12.34 -16.86
CA TYR A 50 -2.49 11.52 -16.02
C TYR A 50 -1.87 10.19 -15.65
N PHE A 51 -2.26 9.67 -14.48
CA PHE A 51 -2.01 8.32 -14.05
C PHE A 51 -3.21 7.43 -14.34
N PHE A 52 -2.96 6.24 -14.86
CA PHE A 52 -3.95 5.22 -15.20
C PHE A 52 -3.59 3.90 -14.52
N ILE A 53 -4.59 3.04 -14.28
CA ILE A 53 -4.39 1.63 -13.98
C ILE A 53 -4.42 0.85 -15.31
N GLU A 54 -3.41 -0.05 -15.48
CA GLU A 54 -3.22 -1.01 -16.55
C GLU A 54 -3.71 -0.58 -17.96
N GLU A 55 -4.94 -0.70 -18.31
CA GLU A 55 -5.41 -0.59 -19.71
C GLU A 55 -5.68 0.85 -20.19
N ARG A 56 -5.29 1.87 -19.44
CA ARG A 56 -5.51 3.30 -19.76
C ARG A 56 -6.96 3.67 -20.11
N THR A 57 -7.92 2.92 -19.61
CA THR A 57 -9.33 3.11 -19.93
C THR A 57 -9.94 4.29 -19.17
N SER A 58 -9.46 4.56 -17.96
CA SER A 58 -9.90 5.71 -17.15
C SER A 58 -8.79 6.23 -16.25
N PRO A 59 -8.72 7.55 -16.03
CA PRO A 59 -7.80 8.14 -15.06
C PRO A 59 -8.03 7.58 -13.65
N TYR A 60 -6.94 7.30 -12.94
CA TYR A 60 -7.01 6.67 -11.64
C TYR A 60 -7.50 7.63 -10.55
N THR A 61 -8.44 7.17 -9.74
CA THR A 61 -8.86 7.84 -8.49
C THR A 61 -8.74 6.85 -7.35
N GLY A 62 -7.93 7.17 -6.35
CA GLY A 62 -7.69 6.29 -5.21
C GLY A 62 -6.33 6.52 -4.58
N LYS A 63 -5.89 5.52 -3.82
CA LYS A 63 -4.62 5.51 -3.11
C LYS A 63 -3.71 4.45 -3.72
N CYS A 64 -2.43 4.78 -3.93
CA CYS A 64 -1.45 3.74 -4.19
C CYS A 64 -0.45 3.60 -3.05
N LEU A 65 0.04 2.38 -2.86
CA LEU A 65 0.96 1.99 -1.80
C LEU A 65 2.20 1.33 -2.38
N GLU A 66 3.35 1.62 -1.77
CA GLU A 66 4.58 0.85 -1.93
C GLU A 66 4.98 0.26 -0.57
N TYR A 67 5.68 -0.87 -0.61
CA TYR A 67 6.10 -1.57 0.59
C TYR A 67 7.61 -1.78 0.59
N TYR A 68 8.18 -1.88 1.77
CA TYR A 68 9.51 -2.45 1.94
C TYR A 68 9.45 -3.97 1.70
N GLU A 69 10.60 -4.60 1.46
CA GLU A 69 10.70 -6.07 1.35
C GLU A 69 10.20 -6.79 2.61
N SER A 70 10.26 -6.15 3.76
CA SER A 70 9.76 -6.62 5.05
C SER A 70 8.23 -6.52 5.23
N GLY A 71 7.52 -5.88 4.26
CA GLY A 71 6.06 -5.82 4.21
C GLY A 71 5.44 -4.54 4.77
N GLU A 72 6.21 -3.68 5.42
CA GLU A 72 5.71 -2.39 5.93
C GLU A 72 5.53 -1.38 4.80
N ILE A 73 4.54 -0.49 4.93
CA ILE A 73 4.33 0.58 3.97
C ILE A 73 5.54 1.52 3.96
N SER A 74 6.10 1.76 2.77
CA SER A 74 7.20 2.71 2.53
C SER A 74 6.71 4.04 1.96
N LEU A 75 5.63 4.00 1.16
CA LEU A 75 5.09 5.16 0.47
C LEU A 75 3.57 5.02 0.30
N GLU A 76 2.88 6.13 0.47
CA GLU A 76 1.47 6.31 0.15
C GLU A 76 1.31 7.56 -0.72
N LYS A 77 0.57 7.45 -1.83
CA LYS A 77 0.17 8.57 -2.68
C LYS A 77 -1.34 8.55 -2.90
N ASN A 78 -1.94 9.72 -3.02
CA ASN A 78 -3.36 9.87 -3.30
C ASN A 78 -3.56 10.51 -4.66
N PHE A 79 -4.61 10.08 -5.36
CA PHE A 79 -4.95 10.52 -6.73
C PHE A 79 -6.44 10.83 -6.86
N ILE A 80 -6.74 11.85 -7.65
CA ILE A 80 -8.09 12.19 -8.09
C ILE A 80 -8.02 12.42 -9.61
N ASP A 81 -8.86 11.72 -10.36
CA ASP A 81 -8.97 11.84 -11.83
C ASP A 81 -7.59 11.81 -12.52
N GLY A 82 -6.78 10.81 -12.17
CA GLY A 82 -5.44 10.59 -12.73
C GLY A 82 -4.37 11.58 -12.28
N LYS A 83 -4.64 12.46 -11.32
CA LYS A 83 -3.67 13.44 -10.83
C LYS A 83 -3.37 13.23 -9.37
N MET A 84 -2.09 13.35 -8.99
CA MET A 84 -1.71 13.37 -7.58
C MET A 84 -2.43 14.53 -6.89
N HIS A 85 -3.17 14.20 -5.82
CA HIS A 85 -3.97 15.16 -5.05
C HIS A 85 -4.06 14.73 -3.60
N GLY A 86 -3.88 15.66 -2.66
CA GLY A 86 -3.81 15.34 -1.24
C GLY A 86 -2.40 14.99 -0.79
N ASN A 87 -2.27 14.17 0.23
CA ASN A 87 -0.99 13.89 0.87
C ASN A 87 -0.22 12.76 0.17
N MET A 88 1.07 12.96 -0.02
CA MET A 88 2.04 11.91 -0.22
C MET A 88 2.79 11.70 1.09
N LEU A 89 2.79 10.48 1.59
CA LEU A 89 3.44 10.09 2.83
C LEU A 89 4.57 9.11 2.54
N ARG A 90 5.74 9.35 3.10
CA ARG A 90 6.84 8.38 3.16
C ARG A 90 7.06 7.93 4.58
N PHE A 91 7.36 6.65 4.74
CA PHE A 91 7.61 6.04 6.04
C PHE A 91 9.01 5.44 6.08
N ARG A 92 9.52 5.24 7.28
CA ARG A 92 10.71 4.44 7.57
C ARG A 92 10.28 2.99 7.82
N LYS A 93 11.20 2.04 7.77
CA LYS A 93 10.92 0.61 8.08
C LYS A 93 10.28 0.39 9.46
N ASN A 94 10.53 1.26 10.42
CA ASN A 94 9.91 1.21 11.75
C ASN A 94 8.52 1.88 11.83
N GLY A 95 7.93 2.25 10.69
CA GLY A 95 6.62 2.88 10.60
C GLY A 95 6.59 4.39 10.92
N ILE A 96 7.69 4.98 11.39
CA ILE A 96 7.77 6.42 11.64
C ILE A 96 7.73 7.18 10.31
N ARG A 97 6.93 8.25 10.25
CA ARG A 97 6.88 9.12 9.07
C ARG A 97 8.25 9.71 8.78
N LYS A 98 8.67 9.66 7.51
CA LYS A 98 9.87 10.29 7.00
C LYS A 98 9.57 11.66 6.39
N SER A 99 8.45 11.77 5.66
CA SER A 99 7.98 13.05 5.10
C SER A 99 6.48 13.01 4.80
N LEU A 100 5.88 14.20 4.76
CA LEU A 100 4.56 14.48 4.24
C LEU A 100 4.70 15.60 3.21
N VAL A 101 4.09 15.44 2.03
CA VAL A 101 4.06 16.46 0.98
C VAL A 101 2.64 16.58 0.46
N GLU A 102 2.13 17.82 0.43
CA GLU A 102 0.79 18.12 -0.08
C GLU A 102 0.83 18.39 -1.58
N PHE A 103 -0.02 17.67 -2.32
CA PHE A 103 -0.17 17.80 -3.77
C PHE A 103 -1.55 18.33 -4.16
N LYS A 104 -1.58 19.12 -5.22
CA LYS A 104 -2.79 19.55 -5.89
C LYS A 104 -2.59 19.45 -7.40
N LEU A 105 -3.32 18.51 -8.04
CA LEU A 105 -3.33 18.29 -9.49
C LEU A 105 -1.91 18.16 -10.08
N ASN A 106 -1.12 17.23 -9.54
CA ASN A 106 0.28 16.92 -9.88
C ASN A 106 1.32 17.95 -9.43
N PHE A 107 0.93 19.08 -8.84
CA PHE A 107 1.87 20.07 -8.29
C PHE A 107 1.98 19.94 -6.78
N ILE A 108 3.18 20.13 -6.24
CA ILE A 108 3.33 20.38 -4.80
C ILE A 108 2.65 21.73 -4.53
N ASP A 109 1.59 21.72 -3.73
CA ASP A 109 0.81 22.94 -3.37
C ASP A 109 0.33 22.78 -1.92
N GLY A 110 1.01 23.43 -1.01
CA GLY A 110 0.83 23.29 0.43
C GLY A 110 2.14 23.00 1.14
N LYS A 111 2.09 22.25 2.21
CA LYS A 111 3.24 21.94 3.06
C LYS A 111 4.05 20.74 2.55
N ALA A 112 5.36 20.84 2.71
CA ALA A 112 6.27 19.70 2.69
C ALA A 112 6.97 19.65 4.05
N ILE A 113 6.68 18.60 4.84
CA ILE A 113 7.20 18.41 6.18
C ILE A 113 8.16 17.21 6.15
N PHE A 114 9.35 17.39 6.70
CA PHE A 114 10.34 16.34 6.89
C PHE A 114 10.49 16.07 8.39
N TYR A 115 10.46 14.80 8.74
CA TYR A 115 10.49 14.35 10.14
C TYR A 115 11.86 13.79 10.51
N ASN A 116 12.30 14.05 11.74
CA ASN A 116 13.49 13.44 12.32
C ASN A 116 13.27 11.94 12.61
N LEU A 117 14.24 11.27 13.23
CA LEU A 117 14.14 9.84 13.54
C LEU A 117 13.11 9.52 14.62
N GLN A 118 12.71 10.50 15.42
CA GLN A 118 11.70 10.41 16.47
C GLN A 118 10.29 10.67 15.95
N GLY A 119 10.17 11.17 14.70
CA GLY A 119 8.88 11.50 14.08
C GLY A 119 8.41 12.92 14.37
N GLU A 120 9.29 13.79 14.86
CA GLU A 120 9.01 15.21 15.09
C GLU A 120 9.36 16.02 13.84
N ASP A 121 8.68 17.13 13.62
CA ASP A 121 8.91 18.04 12.51
C ASP A 121 10.35 18.61 12.59
N SER A 122 11.14 18.36 11.55
CA SER A 122 12.52 18.82 11.46
C SER A 122 12.64 20.01 10.52
N VAL A 123 11.97 19.95 9.36
CA VAL A 123 11.95 21.02 8.36
C VAL A 123 10.54 21.11 7.81
N THR A 124 10.00 22.31 7.74
CA THR A 124 8.73 22.59 7.05
C THR A 124 8.95 23.58 5.95
N GLN A 125 8.51 23.24 4.75
CA GLN A 125 8.56 24.09 3.58
C GLN A 125 7.15 24.36 3.08
N GLN A 126 6.91 25.57 2.59
CA GLN A 126 5.64 25.94 1.98
C GLN A 126 5.82 26.08 0.46
N TYR A 127 4.96 25.41 -0.29
CA TYR A 127 4.95 25.43 -1.74
C TYR A 127 3.66 26.02 -2.30
N LYS A 128 3.76 26.64 -3.47
CA LYS A 128 2.63 27.07 -4.28
C LYS A 128 2.87 26.72 -5.74
N ARG A 129 2.03 25.82 -6.29
CA ARG A 129 2.16 25.31 -7.66
C ARG A 129 3.60 24.89 -8.02
N GLY A 130 4.21 24.07 -7.17
CA GLY A 130 5.58 23.57 -7.35
C GLY A 130 6.70 24.54 -7.00
N LYS A 131 6.41 25.79 -6.68
CA LYS A 131 7.42 26.79 -6.31
C LYS A 131 7.51 26.91 -4.79
N LEU A 132 8.73 26.87 -4.26
CA LEU A 132 8.99 27.11 -2.84
C LEU A 132 8.67 28.58 -2.50
N VAL A 133 7.82 28.79 -1.48
CA VAL A 133 7.39 30.12 -1.02
C VAL A 133 8.10 30.51 0.28
N SER A 134 8.27 29.58 1.20
CA SER A 134 8.97 29.81 2.46
C SER A 134 9.56 28.53 3.03
N ASN A 135 10.63 28.70 3.80
CA ASN A 135 11.22 27.66 4.66
C ASN A 135 10.91 28.00 6.12
N GLY A 136 10.46 27.03 6.89
CA GLY A 136 10.30 27.10 8.34
C GLY A 136 11.14 26.00 9.01
N HIS A 137 11.60 26.29 10.20
CA HIS A 137 12.22 25.33 11.12
C HIS A 137 11.26 25.02 12.24
#